data_d0a294515cc96e9da29205b79a0ce326
#
_entry.id   d0a294515cc96e9da29205b79a0ce326
#
_cell.length_a   1.000
_cell.length_b   1.000
_cell.length_c   1.000
_cell.angle_alpha   90.00
_cell.angle_beta   90.00
_cell.angle_gamma   90.00
#
_symmetry.space_group_name_H-M   'P 1'
#
loop_
_entity.id
_entity.type
_entity.pdbx_description
1 polymer ?
#
loop_
_entity_poly.entity_id
_entity_poly.type
_entity_poly.pdbx_seq_one_letter_code
_entity_poly.pdbx_strand_id
1 'polypeptide(L)'
;EVIHFGEANGVNKLRTIELSKPLPKYPSDLKKFSVNDGQFIFETVKTGDGFVVGKSVSEFELLPKKGINLPGSVYNEKLQFEIYCEFLKKIEQLSIDAIGLSFVQTGELAGKMQSLAKELVIISKIENSEGLKNAKAIAKESDAVMIDRGDLAAEIGLNGLYSAVETIALQTKRLGKPLIMATENLETMINRATPSKSEVMSIAHSVSIGADCIMLSEETALSPNAKQILGWLHGFGKEIEHIKPKFSCNPNEGRYKIIWNALSNFPSIPVLIVSKSGHAIFDYFSTNPQSELFLVSETKKIIKLTMLYRNSIQVIKRKIGKNTPIDIVWKVIEENKLELFRQFDQVMAIFVSRYVNTPRANSVTIFDKDDFERGSGDK
;
A
#
# COMPACT_ATOMS: atom_id res chain seq x y z
N GLU A 1 12.35 -28.02 24.24
CA GLU A 1 12.31 -27.24 25.48
C GLU A 1 10.93 -26.62 25.67
N VAL A 2 10.47 -26.48 26.90
CA VAL A 2 9.19 -25.81 27.22
C VAL A 2 9.52 -24.46 27.84
N ILE A 3 9.01 -23.39 27.22
CA ILE A 3 9.33 -22.01 27.58
C ILE A 3 8.03 -21.25 27.91
N HIS A 4 8.10 -20.42 28.97
CA HIS A 4 7.04 -19.50 29.33
C HIS A 4 7.34 -18.11 28.78
N PHE A 5 6.38 -17.54 28.07
CA PHE A 5 6.44 -16.17 27.55
C PHE A 5 5.39 -15.32 28.26
N GLY A 6 5.80 -14.25 28.91
CA GLY A 6 4.93 -13.34 29.66
C GLY A 6 5.43 -13.04 31.07
N GLU A 7 4.55 -12.54 31.93
CA GLU A 7 4.91 -12.22 33.32
C GLU A 7 5.27 -13.46 34.14
N ALA A 8 6.28 -13.34 35.00
CA ALA A 8 6.85 -14.44 35.77
C ALA A 8 5.96 -14.95 36.95
N ASN A 9 4.70 -14.60 36.95
CA ASN A 9 3.79 -14.88 38.07
C ASN A 9 3.54 -16.39 38.25
N GLY A 10 4.32 -17.02 39.15
CA GLY A 10 3.97 -18.32 39.72
C GLY A 10 4.43 -19.59 39.02
N VAL A 11 5.38 -19.52 38.06
CA VAL A 11 5.87 -20.70 37.32
C VAL A 11 7.27 -21.09 37.75
N ASN A 12 7.39 -21.77 38.88
CA ASN A 12 8.66 -22.09 39.53
C ASN A 12 9.59 -23.12 38.88
N LYS A 13 9.32 -23.60 37.65
CA LYS A 13 10.16 -24.64 36.98
C LYS A 13 10.41 -24.47 35.51
N LEU A 14 9.83 -23.44 34.84
CA LEU A 14 10.01 -23.22 33.40
C LEU A 14 10.93 -22.02 33.18
N ARG A 15 11.73 -22.10 32.12
CA ARG A 15 12.47 -20.96 31.65
C ARG A 15 11.48 -19.88 31.18
N THR A 16 11.54 -18.72 31.78
CA THR A 16 10.63 -17.59 31.48
C THR A 16 11.35 -16.56 30.63
N ILE A 17 10.68 -16.11 29.57
CA ILE A 17 11.09 -14.99 28.75
C ILE A 17 10.11 -13.85 29.02
N GLU A 18 10.61 -12.78 29.61
CA GLU A 18 9.84 -11.56 29.82
C GLU A 18 9.62 -10.81 28.51
N LEU A 19 8.41 -10.34 28.31
CA LEU A 19 8.02 -9.58 27.13
C LEU A 19 8.09 -8.08 27.42
N SER A 20 8.57 -7.31 26.46
CA SER A 20 8.64 -5.85 26.58
C SER A 20 7.27 -5.16 26.55
N LYS A 21 6.24 -5.87 26.12
CA LYS A 21 4.84 -5.41 26.08
C LYS A 21 3.92 -6.56 26.47
N PRO A 22 2.74 -6.25 27.08
CA PRO A 22 1.72 -7.25 27.33
C PRO A 22 1.28 -7.95 26.03
N LEU A 23 0.94 -9.24 26.14
CA LEU A 23 0.38 -9.98 25.02
C LEU A 23 -1.00 -9.41 24.63
N PRO A 24 -1.33 -9.38 23.32
CA PRO A 24 -2.69 -9.08 22.87
C PRO A 24 -3.66 -10.16 23.35
N LYS A 25 -4.96 -9.89 23.25
CA LYS A 25 -5.95 -10.95 23.45
C LYS A 25 -5.83 -11.97 22.31
N TYR A 26 -5.77 -13.24 22.65
CA TYR A 26 -5.66 -14.34 21.69
C TYR A 26 -6.62 -15.49 22.05
N PRO A 27 -6.95 -16.41 21.10
CA PRO A 27 -7.85 -17.52 21.36
C PRO A 27 -7.37 -18.44 22.47
N SER A 28 -8.26 -18.85 23.36
CA SER A 28 -7.94 -19.77 24.46
C SER A 28 -7.54 -21.18 23.99
N ASP A 29 -7.94 -21.55 22.77
CA ASP A 29 -7.64 -22.82 22.11
C ASP A 29 -6.43 -22.71 21.14
N LEU A 30 -5.59 -21.70 21.32
CA LEU A 30 -4.37 -21.50 20.55
C LEU A 30 -3.52 -22.78 20.55
N LYS A 31 -3.32 -23.39 19.38
CA LYS A 31 -2.57 -24.66 19.27
C LYS A 31 -1.08 -24.45 19.03
N LYS A 32 -0.74 -23.40 18.30
CA LYS A 32 0.64 -23.06 17.94
C LYS A 32 0.80 -21.55 17.92
N PHE A 33 2.01 -21.11 18.20
CA PHE A 33 2.43 -19.73 18.02
C PHE A 33 3.87 -19.70 17.50
N SER A 34 4.33 -18.56 17.08
CA SER A 34 5.67 -18.41 16.52
C SER A 34 6.40 -17.20 17.09
N VAL A 35 7.73 -17.21 16.93
CA VAL A 35 8.61 -16.10 17.26
C VAL A 35 9.51 -15.85 16.06
N ASN A 36 10.00 -14.60 15.92
CA ASN A 36 10.86 -14.18 14.81
C ASN A 36 10.16 -14.38 13.45
N ASP A 37 9.05 -13.66 13.23
CA ASP A 37 8.31 -13.60 11.97
C ASP A 37 7.93 -14.98 11.40
N GLY A 38 7.50 -15.88 12.29
CA GLY A 38 7.06 -17.22 11.91
C GLY A 38 8.18 -18.27 11.82
N GLN A 39 9.44 -17.91 11.98
CA GLN A 39 10.57 -18.84 11.82
C GLN A 39 10.64 -19.89 12.93
N PHE A 40 10.35 -19.53 14.17
CA PHE A 40 10.44 -20.41 15.33
C PHE A 40 9.06 -20.79 15.84
N ILE A 41 8.66 -22.02 15.60
CA ILE A 41 7.32 -22.52 15.91
C ILE A 41 7.32 -23.19 17.27
N PHE A 42 6.29 -22.89 18.06
CA PHE A 42 5.99 -23.51 19.33
C PHE A 42 4.62 -24.19 19.31
N GLU A 43 4.54 -25.40 19.85
CA GLU A 43 3.26 -26.01 20.21
C GLU A 43 2.81 -25.45 21.56
N THR A 44 1.57 -24.98 21.65
CA THR A 44 1.03 -24.41 22.87
C THR A 44 0.80 -25.51 23.91
N VAL A 45 1.38 -25.36 25.08
CA VAL A 45 1.22 -26.24 26.21
C VAL A 45 0.17 -25.70 27.21
N LYS A 46 0.17 -24.37 27.40
CA LYS A 46 -0.75 -23.70 28.31
C LYS A 46 -0.94 -22.25 27.90
N THR A 47 -2.14 -21.75 28.03
CA THR A 47 -2.50 -20.35 27.84
C THR A 47 -3.01 -19.75 29.13
N GLY A 48 -2.90 -18.42 29.30
CA GLY A 48 -3.44 -17.70 30.44
C GLY A 48 -3.48 -16.20 30.19
N ASP A 49 -3.98 -15.46 31.17
CA ASP A 49 -4.00 -14.01 31.07
C ASP A 49 -2.56 -13.46 31.16
N GLY A 50 -2.11 -12.79 30.11
CA GLY A 50 -0.78 -12.19 29.99
C GLY A 50 0.38 -13.17 29.77
N PHE A 51 0.15 -14.46 29.53
CA PHE A 51 1.22 -15.42 29.25
C PHE A 51 0.80 -16.56 28.31
N VAL A 52 1.76 -17.12 27.60
CA VAL A 52 1.65 -18.37 26.86
C VAL A 52 2.85 -19.26 27.15
N VAL A 53 2.61 -20.56 27.28
CA VAL A 53 3.66 -21.58 27.45
C VAL A 53 3.71 -22.42 26.20
N GLY A 54 4.88 -22.54 25.61
CA GLY A 54 5.09 -23.31 24.39
C GLY A 54 6.24 -24.28 24.48
N LYS A 55 6.12 -25.38 23.73
CA LYS A 55 7.19 -26.34 23.48
C LYS A 55 7.74 -26.09 22.08
N SER A 56 9.06 -25.85 21.97
CA SER A 56 9.70 -25.67 20.65
C SER A 56 9.57 -26.92 19.79
N VAL A 57 9.26 -26.72 18.50
CA VAL A 57 9.14 -27.81 17.52
C VAL A 57 10.50 -28.23 16.97
N SER A 58 11.47 -27.31 16.93
CA SER A 58 12.83 -27.54 16.47
C SER A 58 13.86 -26.90 17.40
N GLU A 59 15.12 -27.21 17.19
CA GLU A 59 16.23 -26.51 17.85
C GLU A 59 16.56 -25.21 17.13
N PHE A 60 16.72 -24.14 17.89
CA PHE A 60 17.11 -22.82 17.40
C PHE A 60 17.68 -21.96 18.51
N GLU A 61 18.36 -20.91 18.15
CA GLU A 61 18.80 -19.85 19.06
C GLU A 61 17.82 -18.67 19.00
N LEU A 62 17.23 -18.35 20.16
CA LEU A 62 16.31 -17.22 20.25
C LEU A 62 17.07 -15.95 20.69
N LEU A 63 17.22 -15.04 19.74
CA LEU A 63 17.84 -13.74 19.99
C LEU A 63 16.87 -12.76 20.68
N PRO A 64 17.38 -11.80 21.47
CA PRO A 64 16.55 -10.78 22.10
C PRO A 64 15.88 -9.86 21.07
N LYS A 65 14.80 -9.21 21.48
CA LYS A 65 14.02 -8.24 20.69
C LYS A 65 13.31 -8.82 19.46
N LYS A 66 13.05 -10.11 19.42
CA LYS A 66 12.25 -10.76 18.38
C LYS A 66 10.75 -10.72 18.72
N GLY A 67 9.92 -10.51 17.70
CA GLY A 67 8.47 -10.49 17.83
C GLY A 67 7.89 -11.87 18.17
N ILE A 68 6.77 -11.90 18.91
CA ILE A 68 5.95 -13.09 19.12
C ILE A 68 4.63 -12.94 18.37
N ASN A 69 4.27 -13.93 17.57
CA ASN A 69 3.04 -13.95 16.79
C ASN A 69 2.10 -15.01 17.35
N LEU A 70 0.94 -14.56 17.80
CA LEU A 70 -0.12 -15.41 18.37
C LEU A 70 -1.30 -15.41 17.40
N PRO A 71 -1.48 -16.44 16.56
CA PRO A 71 -2.54 -16.50 15.56
C PRO A 71 -3.95 -16.23 16.14
N GLY A 72 -4.72 -15.41 15.44
CA GLY A 72 -6.04 -14.98 15.87
C GLY A 72 -6.06 -13.90 16.94
N SER A 73 -4.93 -13.27 17.21
CA SER A 73 -4.84 -12.16 18.16
C SER A 73 -5.69 -10.96 17.71
N VAL A 74 -6.36 -10.36 18.71
CA VAL A 74 -7.12 -9.12 18.52
C VAL A 74 -6.39 -7.99 19.26
N TYR A 75 -5.88 -7.05 18.49
CA TYR A 75 -5.19 -5.88 19.03
C TYR A 75 -6.20 -4.83 19.51
N ASN A 76 -5.84 -4.10 20.56
CA ASN A 76 -6.67 -3.01 21.05
C ASN A 76 -6.47 -1.77 20.17
N GLU A 77 -7.36 -1.56 19.21
CA GLU A 77 -7.28 -0.42 18.27
C GLU A 77 -7.36 0.95 18.96
N LYS A 78 -8.04 1.05 20.11
CA LYS A 78 -8.07 2.30 20.88
C LYS A 78 -6.67 2.64 21.40
N LEU A 79 -5.97 1.65 21.97
CA LEU A 79 -4.60 1.82 22.43
C LEU A 79 -3.64 2.10 21.27
N GLN A 80 -3.82 1.41 20.13
CA GLN A 80 -3.04 1.68 18.93
C GLN A 80 -3.23 3.13 18.46
N PHE A 81 -4.45 3.62 18.42
CA PHE A 81 -4.75 4.99 18.05
C PHE A 81 -4.09 6.00 18.99
N GLU A 82 -4.16 5.77 20.31
CA GLU A 82 -3.50 6.61 21.31
C GLU A 82 -1.98 6.68 21.09
N ILE A 83 -1.34 5.52 20.83
CA ILE A 83 0.09 5.43 20.51
C ILE A 83 0.42 6.22 19.24
N TYR A 84 -0.39 6.10 18.18
CA TYR A 84 -0.18 6.86 16.95
C TYR A 84 -0.37 8.37 17.17
N CYS A 85 -1.31 8.81 18.00
CA CYS A 85 -1.47 10.21 18.35
C CYS A 85 -0.23 10.77 19.05
N GLU A 86 0.35 10.01 19.98
CA GLU A 86 1.61 10.41 20.64
C GLU A 86 2.79 10.44 19.66
N PHE A 87 2.85 9.46 18.76
CA PHE A 87 3.88 9.39 17.74
C PHE A 87 3.80 10.58 16.78
N LEU A 88 2.61 10.95 16.32
CA LEU A 88 2.40 12.11 15.46
C LEU A 88 2.94 13.41 16.09
N LYS A 89 2.73 13.61 17.39
CA LYS A 89 3.27 14.78 18.09
C LYS A 89 4.82 14.81 18.06
N LYS A 90 5.45 13.64 18.20
CA LYS A 90 6.92 13.52 18.18
C LYS A 90 7.52 13.78 16.79
N ILE A 91 6.79 13.43 15.73
CA ILE A 91 7.27 13.59 14.35
C ILE A 91 6.82 14.89 13.68
N GLU A 92 6.04 15.74 14.37
CA GLU A 92 5.49 16.98 13.82
C GLU A 92 6.57 17.92 13.24
N GLN A 93 7.76 17.93 13.85
CA GLN A 93 8.90 18.74 13.40
C GLN A 93 9.72 18.07 12.29
N LEU A 94 9.42 16.83 11.93
CA LEU A 94 10.14 16.07 10.92
C LEU A 94 9.45 16.21 9.56
N SER A 95 10.24 16.33 8.50
CA SER A 95 9.73 16.33 7.12
C SER A 95 9.39 14.90 6.67
N ILE A 96 8.25 14.39 7.16
CA ILE A 96 7.78 13.05 6.83
C ILE A 96 6.65 13.15 5.81
N ASP A 97 6.64 12.26 4.83
CA ASP A 97 5.67 12.24 3.74
C ASP A 97 4.54 11.22 3.98
N ALA A 98 4.85 10.11 4.63
CA ALA A 98 3.93 9.02 4.86
C ALA A 98 4.17 8.34 6.20
N ILE A 99 3.14 7.69 6.74
CA ILE A 99 3.23 6.81 7.92
C ILE A 99 2.59 5.46 7.63
N GLY A 100 3.25 4.39 8.10
CA GLY A 100 2.73 3.04 8.10
C GLY A 100 2.03 2.71 9.42
N LEU A 101 0.80 2.22 9.34
CA LEU A 101 0.04 1.75 10.49
C LEU A 101 0.14 0.22 10.55
N SER A 102 0.79 -0.32 11.58
CA SER A 102 0.94 -1.77 11.74
C SER A 102 -0.30 -2.42 12.33
N PHE A 103 -0.55 -3.67 11.96
CA PHE A 103 -1.63 -4.51 12.48
C PHE A 103 -3.01 -3.85 12.40
N VAL A 104 -3.32 -3.18 11.30
CA VAL A 104 -4.63 -2.56 11.10
C VAL A 104 -5.68 -3.65 10.92
N GLN A 105 -6.73 -3.60 11.75
CA GLN A 105 -7.79 -4.59 11.78
C GLN A 105 -9.10 -4.07 11.18
N THR A 106 -9.34 -2.75 11.25
CA THR A 106 -10.57 -2.13 10.75
C THR A 106 -10.30 -0.90 9.91
N GLY A 107 -11.27 -0.55 9.06
CA GLY A 107 -11.24 0.73 8.33
C GLY A 107 -11.41 1.94 9.27
N GLU A 108 -11.99 1.77 10.46
CA GLU A 108 -12.22 2.84 11.41
C GLU A 108 -10.91 3.47 11.91
N LEU A 109 -9.92 2.63 12.24
CA LEU A 109 -8.60 3.11 12.65
C LEU A 109 -7.95 3.93 11.54
N ALA A 110 -7.95 3.41 10.30
CA ALA A 110 -7.39 4.12 9.15
C ALA A 110 -8.11 5.46 8.92
N GLY A 111 -9.43 5.50 8.97
CA GLY A 111 -10.23 6.71 8.80
C GLY A 111 -9.99 7.77 9.88
N LYS A 112 -9.83 7.37 11.14
CA LYS A 112 -9.44 8.26 12.24
C LYS A 112 -8.06 8.87 11.99
N MET A 113 -7.08 8.06 11.56
CA MET A 113 -5.74 8.55 11.23
C MET A 113 -5.74 9.48 10.02
N GLN A 114 -6.53 9.21 8.98
CA GLN A 114 -6.74 10.11 7.84
C GLN A 114 -7.27 11.50 8.28
N SER A 115 -8.20 11.50 9.22
CA SER A 115 -8.79 12.73 9.73
C SER A 115 -7.82 13.56 10.57
N LEU A 116 -6.91 12.89 11.28
CA LEU A 116 -5.93 13.50 12.16
C LEU A 116 -4.69 13.99 11.40
N ALA A 117 -4.13 13.15 10.53
CA ALA A 117 -2.87 13.39 9.83
C ALA A 117 -3.12 13.78 8.35
N LYS A 118 -3.85 14.87 8.11
CA LYS A 118 -4.34 15.29 6.78
C LYS A 118 -3.25 15.50 5.73
N GLU A 119 -2.04 15.89 6.15
CA GLU A 119 -0.91 16.18 5.26
C GLU A 119 -0.03 14.95 4.97
N LEU A 120 -0.24 13.83 5.69
CA LEU A 120 0.53 12.60 5.55
C LEU A 120 -0.24 11.57 4.74
N VAL A 121 0.50 10.79 3.96
CA VAL A 121 -0.03 9.60 3.29
C VAL A 121 -0.16 8.49 4.33
N ILE A 122 -1.37 7.93 4.47
CA ILE A 122 -1.66 6.85 5.42
C ILE A 122 -1.56 5.50 4.70
N ILE A 123 -0.59 4.70 5.12
CA ILE A 123 -0.35 3.35 4.59
C ILE A 123 -0.80 2.35 5.66
N SER A 124 -1.88 1.61 5.41
CA SER A 124 -2.33 0.57 6.33
C SER A 124 -1.64 -0.76 6.02
N LYS A 125 -0.99 -1.36 7.03
CA LYS A 125 -0.36 -2.67 6.92
C LYS A 125 -1.35 -3.75 7.34
N ILE A 126 -1.62 -4.70 6.45
CA ILE A 126 -2.48 -5.86 6.71
C ILE A 126 -1.57 -7.05 7.01
N GLU A 127 -1.57 -7.46 8.26
CA GLU A 127 -0.61 -8.37 8.88
C GLU A 127 -1.26 -9.50 9.67
N ASN A 128 -2.60 -9.52 9.76
CA ASN A 128 -3.32 -10.51 10.55
C ASN A 128 -4.66 -10.93 9.92
N SER A 129 -5.27 -11.97 10.49
CA SER A 129 -6.51 -12.57 10.00
C SER A 129 -7.70 -11.61 10.06
N GLU A 130 -7.77 -10.72 11.05
CA GLU A 130 -8.85 -9.73 11.16
C GLU A 130 -8.73 -8.63 10.10
N GLY A 131 -7.51 -8.12 9.88
CA GLY A 131 -7.21 -7.20 8.81
C GLY A 131 -7.53 -7.78 7.41
N LEU A 132 -7.21 -9.07 7.20
CA LEU A 132 -7.56 -9.78 5.96
C LEU A 132 -9.07 -9.79 5.72
N LYS A 133 -9.89 -10.13 6.74
CA LYS A 133 -11.36 -10.11 6.65
C LYS A 133 -11.89 -8.72 6.25
N ASN A 134 -11.26 -7.68 6.78
CA ASN A 134 -11.66 -6.29 6.61
C ASN A 134 -10.89 -5.56 5.50
N ALA A 135 -10.12 -6.25 4.66
CA ALA A 135 -9.19 -5.67 3.68
C ALA A 135 -9.85 -4.60 2.79
N LYS A 136 -11.08 -4.82 2.31
CA LYS A 136 -11.84 -3.84 1.50
C LYS A 136 -12.13 -2.55 2.29
N ALA A 137 -12.56 -2.67 3.53
CA ALA A 137 -12.89 -1.51 4.38
C ALA A 137 -11.62 -0.72 4.74
N ILE A 138 -10.54 -1.43 5.05
CA ILE A 138 -9.22 -0.83 5.33
C ILE A 138 -8.71 -0.09 4.09
N ALA A 139 -8.70 -0.73 2.93
CA ALA A 139 -8.24 -0.12 1.68
C ALA A 139 -9.06 1.12 1.30
N LYS A 140 -10.38 1.11 1.56
CA LYS A 140 -11.25 2.26 1.30
C LYS A 140 -10.85 3.50 2.10
N GLU A 141 -10.53 3.33 3.36
CA GLU A 141 -10.22 4.42 4.30
C GLU A 141 -8.72 4.78 4.34
N SER A 142 -7.85 4.03 3.64
CA SER A 142 -6.40 4.28 3.56
C SER A 142 -6.03 5.01 2.26
N ASP A 143 -4.86 5.64 2.23
CA ASP A 143 -4.28 6.17 0.98
C ASP A 143 -3.58 5.06 0.19
N ALA A 144 -2.91 4.14 0.88
CA ALA A 144 -2.25 2.96 0.32
C ALA A 144 -2.38 1.76 1.26
N VAL A 145 -2.18 0.56 0.75
CA VAL A 145 -2.14 -0.68 1.53
C VAL A 145 -0.78 -1.34 1.37
N MET A 146 -0.25 -1.86 2.48
CA MET A 146 0.95 -2.68 2.51
C MET A 146 0.59 -4.09 2.98
N ILE A 147 1.10 -5.09 2.30
CA ILE A 147 1.05 -6.49 2.72
C ILE A 147 2.41 -6.84 3.31
N ASP A 148 2.43 -7.11 4.61
CA ASP A 148 3.58 -7.67 5.30
C ASP A 148 3.43 -9.19 5.29
N ARG A 149 4.18 -9.86 4.42
CA ARG A 149 4.01 -11.31 4.17
C ARG A 149 4.51 -12.15 5.33
N GLY A 150 5.58 -11.72 6.00
CA GLY A 150 6.14 -12.44 7.14
C GLY A 150 5.14 -12.53 8.28
N ASP A 151 4.65 -11.40 8.77
CA ASP A 151 3.65 -11.35 9.85
C ASP A 151 2.33 -12.02 9.44
N LEU A 152 1.86 -11.77 8.21
CA LEU A 152 0.63 -12.38 7.70
C LEU A 152 0.76 -13.91 7.63
N ALA A 153 1.90 -14.45 7.17
CA ALA A 153 2.14 -15.89 7.12
C ALA A 153 2.21 -16.51 8.53
N ALA A 154 2.84 -15.83 9.47
CA ALA A 154 2.89 -16.25 10.87
C ALA A 154 1.49 -16.35 11.51
N GLU A 155 0.58 -15.47 11.09
CA GLU A 155 -0.79 -15.37 11.60
C GLU A 155 -1.75 -16.40 10.99
N ILE A 156 -1.74 -16.57 9.65
CA ILE A 156 -2.72 -17.40 8.94
C ILE A 156 -2.17 -18.75 8.47
N GLY A 157 -0.87 -18.95 8.62
CA GLY A 157 -0.14 -20.13 8.13
C GLY A 157 0.21 -20.04 6.63
N LEU A 158 1.30 -20.72 6.25
CA LEU A 158 1.83 -20.70 4.87
C LEU A 158 0.81 -21.16 3.82
N ASN A 159 -0.03 -22.15 4.15
CA ASN A 159 -1.05 -22.64 3.22
C ASN A 159 -2.11 -21.61 2.85
N GLY A 160 -2.37 -20.65 3.73
CA GLY A 160 -3.35 -19.58 3.51
C GLY A 160 -2.75 -18.34 2.83
N LEU A 161 -1.43 -18.18 2.86
CA LEU A 161 -0.74 -16.96 2.49
C LEU A 161 -1.05 -16.52 1.05
N TYR A 162 -0.97 -17.43 0.09
CA TYR A 162 -1.23 -17.11 -1.32
C TYR A 162 -2.63 -16.50 -1.51
N SER A 163 -3.67 -17.17 -1.01
CA SER A 163 -5.06 -16.69 -1.15
C SER A 163 -5.30 -15.37 -0.43
N ALA A 164 -4.65 -15.14 0.70
CA ALA A 164 -4.74 -13.90 1.45
C ALA A 164 -4.10 -12.73 0.69
N VAL A 165 -2.89 -12.92 0.16
CA VAL A 165 -2.18 -11.92 -0.64
C VAL A 165 -2.98 -11.54 -1.87
N GLU A 166 -3.50 -12.53 -2.63
CA GLU A 166 -4.38 -12.28 -3.79
C GLU A 166 -5.65 -11.50 -3.40
N THR A 167 -6.27 -11.85 -2.28
CA THR A 167 -7.49 -11.20 -1.79
C THR A 167 -7.23 -9.73 -1.44
N ILE A 168 -6.19 -9.45 -0.66
CA ILE A 168 -5.84 -8.09 -0.25
C ILE A 168 -5.46 -7.26 -1.48
N ALA A 169 -4.64 -7.80 -2.38
CA ALA A 169 -4.23 -7.14 -3.61
C ALA A 169 -5.45 -6.77 -4.47
N LEU A 170 -6.34 -7.72 -4.71
CA LEU A 170 -7.55 -7.50 -5.50
C LEU A 170 -8.45 -6.40 -4.90
N GLN A 171 -8.69 -6.43 -3.57
CA GLN A 171 -9.52 -5.43 -2.90
C GLN A 171 -8.87 -4.03 -2.97
N THR A 172 -7.55 -3.96 -2.81
CA THR A 172 -6.79 -2.72 -2.88
C THR A 172 -6.82 -2.13 -4.29
N LYS A 173 -6.52 -2.94 -5.31
CA LYS A 173 -6.45 -2.48 -6.70
C LYS A 173 -7.81 -2.14 -7.29
N ARG A 174 -8.88 -2.81 -6.90
CA ARG A 174 -10.26 -2.44 -7.27
C ARG A 174 -10.67 -1.06 -6.76
N LEU A 175 -10.06 -0.58 -5.69
CA LEU A 175 -10.25 0.78 -5.16
C LEU A 175 -9.23 1.78 -5.74
N GLY A 176 -8.38 1.35 -6.67
CA GLY A 176 -7.34 2.18 -7.29
C GLY A 176 -6.23 2.62 -6.34
N LYS A 177 -6.09 1.97 -5.19
CA LYS A 177 -5.09 2.33 -4.19
C LYS A 177 -3.73 1.73 -4.53
N PRO A 178 -2.62 2.42 -4.20
CA PRO A 178 -1.29 1.83 -4.27
C PRO A 178 -1.18 0.60 -3.37
N LEU A 179 -0.52 -0.44 -3.88
CA LEU A 179 -0.21 -1.67 -3.18
C LEU A 179 1.29 -1.80 -2.98
N ILE A 180 1.72 -1.97 -1.73
CA ILE A 180 3.12 -2.15 -1.35
C ILE A 180 3.31 -3.58 -0.89
N MET A 181 4.29 -4.29 -1.47
CA MET A 181 4.69 -5.63 -1.07
C MET A 181 5.90 -5.55 -0.17
N ALA A 182 5.75 -5.98 1.08
CA ALA A 182 6.80 -5.93 2.08
C ALA A 182 7.26 -7.32 2.50
N THR A 183 8.47 -7.36 3.07
CA THR A 183 9.17 -8.53 3.62
C THR A 183 9.46 -9.66 2.64
N GLU A 184 10.46 -10.46 2.92
CA GLU A 184 10.86 -11.65 2.16
C GLU A 184 11.03 -11.41 0.65
N ASN A 185 11.62 -10.25 0.26
CA ASN A 185 11.80 -9.91 -1.16
C ASN A 185 13.17 -10.35 -1.70
N LEU A 186 14.28 -9.98 -1.04
CA LEU A 186 15.65 -10.25 -1.48
C LEU A 186 16.55 -10.63 -0.30
N GLU A 187 16.04 -11.34 0.70
CA GLU A 187 16.77 -11.71 1.92
C GLU A 187 18.05 -12.51 1.64
N THR A 188 18.03 -13.38 0.62
CA THR A 188 19.24 -14.14 0.26
C THR A 188 20.38 -13.21 -0.17
N MET A 189 20.09 -12.02 -0.68
CA MET A 189 21.12 -11.04 -1.06
C MET A 189 21.81 -10.34 0.12
N ILE A 190 21.32 -10.50 1.34
CA ILE A 190 22.03 -10.05 2.55
C ILE A 190 23.40 -10.71 2.60
N ASN A 191 23.49 -12.00 2.27
CA ASN A 191 24.69 -12.82 2.36
C ASN A 191 25.19 -13.34 1.00
N ARG A 192 24.52 -13.00 -0.11
CA ARG A 192 24.86 -13.47 -1.47
C ARG A 192 24.84 -12.30 -2.46
N ALA A 193 25.58 -12.46 -3.54
CA ALA A 193 25.67 -11.45 -4.60
C ALA A 193 24.40 -11.40 -5.50
N THR A 194 23.62 -12.48 -5.53
CA THR A 194 22.42 -12.63 -6.37
C THR A 194 21.27 -13.21 -5.57
N PRO A 195 20.02 -12.87 -5.93
CA PRO A 195 18.84 -13.43 -5.28
C PRO A 195 18.66 -14.91 -5.64
N SER A 196 17.83 -15.59 -4.86
CA SER A 196 17.34 -16.91 -5.19
C SER A 196 16.31 -16.87 -6.33
N LYS A 197 16.14 -17.99 -7.04
CA LYS A 197 15.11 -18.10 -8.09
C LYS A 197 13.69 -17.89 -7.54
N SER A 198 13.44 -18.31 -6.30
CA SER A 198 12.15 -18.12 -5.63
C SER A 198 11.86 -16.65 -5.35
N GLU A 199 12.85 -15.85 -4.93
CA GLU A 199 12.68 -14.40 -4.73
C GLU A 199 12.41 -13.68 -6.04
N VAL A 200 13.11 -14.01 -7.12
CA VAL A 200 12.85 -13.49 -8.46
C VAL A 200 11.40 -13.74 -8.88
N MET A 201 10.93 -14.99 -8.72
CA MET A 201 9.56 -15.37 -9.06
C MET A 201 8.53 -14.70 -8.14
N SER A 202 8.83 -14.54 -6.85
CA SER A 202 7.98 -13.87 -5.87
C SER A 202 7.78 -12.39 -6.22
N ILE A 203 8.85 -11.68 -6.60
CA ILE A 203 8.76 -10.27 -7.03
C ILE A 203 7.96 -10.15 -8.33
N ALA A 204 8.21 -11.00 -9.32
CA ALA A 204 7.44 -11.02 -10.57
C ALA A 204 5.95 -11.30 -10.33
N HIS A 205 5.63 -12.23 -9.42
CA HIS A 205 4.26 -12.50 -8.99
C HIS A 205 3.64 -11.26 -8.32
N SER A 206 4.35 -10.60 -7.40
CA SER A 206 3.89 -9.36 -6.75
C SER A 206 3.49 -8.30 -7.77
N VAL A 207 4.33 -8.09 -8.80
CA VAL A 207 4.02 -7.17 -9.90
C VAL A 207 2.79 -7.63 -10.70
N SER A 208 2.65 -8.93 -10.94
CA SER A 208 1.53 -9.50 -11.72
C SER A 208 0.17 -9.35 -11.03
N ILE A 209 0.14 -9.29 -9.70
CA ILE A 209 -1.10 -9.04 -8.92
C ILE A 209 -1.34 -7.56 -8.66
N GLY A 210 -0.47 -6.67 -9.15
CA GLY A 210 -0.66 -5.22 -9.13
C GLY A 210 0.11 -4.47 -8.05
N ALA A 211 1.18 -5.03 -7.51
CA ALA A 211 2.06 -4.28 -6.62
C ALA A 211 2.63 -3.05 -7.35
N ASP A 212 2.53 -1.91 -6.70
CA ASP A 212 3.08 -0.64 -7.17
C ASP A 212 4.49 -0.41 -6.61
N CYS A 213 4.74 -0.89 -5.37
CA CYS A 213 6.02 -0.77 -4.69
C CYS A 213 6.46 -2.11 -4.09
N ILE A 214 7.77 -2.33 -4.07
CA ILE A 214 8.43 -3.40 -3.32
C ILE A 214 9.22 -2.72 -2.18
N MET A 215 8.90 -3.08 -0.94
CA MET A 215 9.63 -2.59 0.24
C MET A 215 10.74 -3.57 0.61
N LEU A 216 11.93 -3.08 0.82
CA LEU A 216 13.06 -3.80 1.40
C LEU A 216 13.19 -3.43 2.88
N SER A 217 13.47 -4.40 3.72
CA SER A 217 13.61 -4.26 5.18
C SER A 217 15.06 -4.53 5.62
N GLU A 218 15.34 -5.73 6.09
CA GLU A 218 16.66 -6.14 6.55
C GLU A 218 17.69 -6.14 5.42
N GLU A 219 17.27 -6.35 4.18
CA GLU A 219 18.09 -6.33 2.97
C GLU A 219 18.85 -5.00 2.80
N THR A 220 18.26 -3.90 3.28
CA THR A 220 18.87 -2.58 3.21
C THR A 220 19.32 -2.06 4.58
N ALA A 221 18.68 -2.50 5.67
CA ALA A 221 18.98 -2.04 7.01
C ALA A 221 20.20 -2.75 7.64
N LEU A 222 20.40 -4.02 7.34
CA LEU A 222 21.44 -4.84 7.94
C LEU A 222 22.57 -5.22 6.95
N SER A 223 22.28 -5.23 5.65
CA SER A 223 23.23 -5.67 4.64
C SER A 223 24.27 -4.62 4.33
N PRO A 224 25.57 -4.96 4.29
CA PRO A 224 26.61 -4.08 3.76
C PRO A 224 26.45 -3.85 2.24
N ASN A 225 25.65 -4.67 1.57
CA ASN A 225 25.43 -4.66 0.12
C ASN A 225 24.15 -3.93 -0.30
N ALA A 226 23.54 -3.12 0.55
CA ALA A 226 22.27 -2.41 0.31
C ALA A 226 22.18 -1.73 -1.07
N LYS A 227 23.27 -1.05 -1.50
CA LYS A 227 23.33 -0.39 -2.82
C LYS A 227 23.24 -1.39 -3.99
N GLN A 228 23.90 -2.55 -3.86
CA GLN A 228 23.85 -3.61 -4.88
C GLN A 228 22.45 -4.22 -4.96
N ILE A 229 21.80 -4.47 -3.82
CA ILE A 229 20.45 -5.01 -3.72
C ILE A 229 19.45 -4.06 -4.38
N LEU A 230 19.51 -2.77 -4.07
CA LEU A 230 18.69 -1.75 -4.72
C LEU A 230 18.95 -1.65 -6.22
N GLY A 231 20.21 -1.72 -6.64
CA GLY A 231 20.58 -1.70 -8.07
C GLY A 231 20.02 -2.92 -8.82
N TRP A 232 20.09 -4.10 -8.21
CA TRP A 232 19.52 -5.33 -8.77
C TRP A 232 17.99 -5.21 -8.89
N LEU A 233 17.30 -4.80 -7.81
CA LEU A 233 15.84 -4.64 -7.81
C LEU A 233 15.39 -3.64 -8.86
N HIS A 234 16.10 -2.51 -9.00
CA HIS A 234 15.80 -1.50 -10.00
C HIS A 234 15.97 -2.04 -11.43
N GLY A 235 17.06 -2.77 -11.71
CA GLY A 235 17.28 -3.42 -13.01
C GLY A 235 16.20 -4.44 -13.33
N PHE A 236 15.91 -5.33 -12.38
CA PHE A 236 14.86 -6.34 -12.55
C PHE A 236 13.47 -5.72 -12.69
N GLY A 237 13.17 -4.66 -11.93
CA GLY A 237 11.91 -3.91 -12.06
C GLY A 237 11.68 -3.43 -13.49
N LYS A 238 12.71 -2.90 -14.17
CA LYS A 238 12.61 -2.48 -15.59
C LYS A 238 12.33 -3.66 -16.53
N GLU A 239 12.97 -4.81 -16.29
CA GLU A 239 12.75 -6.01 -17.10
C GLU A 239 11.30 -6.52 -17.02
N ILE A 240 10.66 -6.40 -15.85
CA ILE A 240 9.29 -6.89 -15.62
C ILE A 240 8.22 -5.80 -15.68
N GLU A 241 8.57 -4.56 -16.02
CA GLU A 241 7.63 -3.42 -16.10
C GLU A 241 6.48 -3.67 -17.09
N HIS A 242 6.73 -4.45 -18.14
CA HIS A 242 5.72 -4.82 -19.14
C HIS A 242 4.65 -5.80 -18.61
N ILE A 243 4.85 -6.42 -17.45
CA ILE A 243 3.85 -7.32 -16.86
C ILE A 243 2.61 -6.52 -16.47
N LYS A 244 1.50 -6.81 -17.14
CA LYS A 244 0.21 -6.19 -16.83
C LYS A 244 -0.44 -6.89 -15.64
N PRO A 245 -0.91 -6.15 -14.63
CA PRO A 245 -1.64 -6.73 -13.52
C PRO A 245 -2.90 -7.48 -13.96
N LYS A 246 -3.15 -8.64 -13.36
CA LYS A 246 -4.26 -9.54 -13.70
C LYS A 246 -5.55 -9.25 -12.92
N PHE A 247 -5.78 -8.04 -12.44
CA PHE A 247 -7.05 -7.71 -11.83
C PHE A 247 -8.01 -7.10 -12.86
N SER A 248 -9.27 -7.47 -12.77
CA SER A 248 -10.33 -6.86 -13.57
C SER A 248 -11.13 -5.88 -12.71
N CYS A 249 -11.38 -4.71 -13.25
CA CYS A 249 -12.35 -3.79 -12.70
C CYS A 249 -13.76 -4.33 -12.88
N ASN A 250 -14.67 -4.00 -11.96
CA ASN A 250 -16.09 -4.22 -12.21
C ASN A 250 -16.68 -2.98 -12.90
N PRO A 251 -16.86 -2.98 -14.23
CA PRO A 251 -17.35 -1.81 -14.98
C PRO A 251 -18.80 -1.46 -14.63
N ASN A 252 -19.50 -2.28 -13.85
CA ASN A 252 -20.91 -2.08 -13.51
C ASN A 252 -21.15 -1.25 -12.25
N GLU A 253 -20.11 -0.87 -11.52
CA GLU A 253 -20.24 -0.04 -10.32
C GLU A 253 -20.18 1.46 -10.66
N GLY A 254 -21.32 2.07 -10.97
CA GLY A 254 -21.57 3.50 -10.88
C GLY A 254 -20.70 4.43 -11.73
N ARG A 255 -20.02 5.38 -11.06
CA ARG A 255 -19.24 6.46 -11.69
C ARG A 255 -17.98 5.99 -12.41
N TYR A 256 -17.38 4.89 -11.96
CA TYR A 256 -16.22 4.26 -12.61
C TYR A 256 -16.52 3.86 -14.06
N LYS A 257 -17.78 3.56 -14.38
CA LYS A 257 -18.21 3.15 -15.72
C LYS A 257 -17.91 4.20 -16.79
N ILE A 258 -18.04 5.49 -16.48
CA ILE A 258 -17.78 6.57 -17.45
C ILE A 258 -16.28 6.64 -17.76
N ILE A 259 -15.44 6.67 -16.73
CA ILE A 259 -13.98 6.71 -16.87
C ILE A 259 -13.50 5.42 -17.53
N TRP A 260 -13.99 4.28 -17.07
CA TRP A 260 -13.63 2.98 -17.66
C TRP A 260 -14.00 2.88 -19.13
N ASN A 261 -15.22 3.28 -19.52
CA ASN A 261 -15.66 3.27 -20.92
C ASN A 261 -14.79 4.20 -21.79
N ALA A 262 -14.49 5.39 -21.28
CA ALA A 262 -13.62 6.33 -21.99
C ALA A 262 -12.22 5.74 -22.22
N LEU A 263 -11.58 5.24 -21.16
CA LEU A 263 -10.25 4.63 -21.24
C LEU A 263 -10.22 3.34 -22.08
N SER A 264 -11.29 2.55 -22.07
CA SER A 264 -11.39 1.33 -22.88
C SER A 264 -11.49 1.63 -24.37
N ASN A 265 -12.13 2.74 -24.76
CA ASN A 265 -12.23 3.17 -26.14
C ASN A 265 -10.97 3.92 -26.63
N PHE A 266 -10.21 4.52 -25.71
CA PHE A 266 -9.00 5.29 -25.98
C PHE A 266 -7.83 4.84 -25.09
N PRO A 267 -7.35 3.60 -25.22
CA PRO A 267 -6.46 2.99 -24.22
C PRO A 267 -5.06 3.58 -24.15
N SER A 268 -4.66 4.34 -25.16
CA SER A 268 -3.27 4.81 -25.31
C SER A 268 -3.10 6.32 -25.22
N ILE A 269 -4.17 7.11 -25.31
CA ILE A 269 -4.03 8.57 -25.27
C ILE A 269 -3.63 9.05 -23.88
N PRO A 270 -2.82 10.12 -23.76
CA PRO A 270 -2.46 10.71 -22.47
C PRO A 270 -3.70 11.16 -21.70
N VAL A 271 -3.65 11.03 -20.39
CA VAL A 271 -4.75 11.43 -19.51
C VAL A 271 -4.31 12.55 -18.59
N LEU A 272 -5.05 13.65 -18.59
CA LEU A 272 -4.87 14.79 -17.71
C LEU A 272 -5.93 14.75 -16.60
N ILE A 273 -5.51 14.63 -15.34
CA ILE A 273 -6.43 14.66 -14.18
C ILE A 273 -6.24 15.97 -13.44
N VAL A 274 -7.33 16.70 -13.21
CA VAL A 274 -7.35 17.85 -12.28
C VAL A 274 -8.02 17.44 -10.98
N SER A 275 -7.26 17.34 -9.89
CA SER A 275 -7.78 16.86 -8.61
C SER A 275 -7.19 17.58 -7.40
N LYS A 276 -8.08 17.98 -6.46
CA LYS A 276 -7.71 18.48 -5.13
C LYS A 276 -7.73 17.39 -4.06
N SER A 277 -8.65 16.44 -4.18
CA SER A 277 -8.93 15.42 -3.16
C SER A 277 -8.24 14.08 -3.42
N GLY A 278 -7.69 13.86 -4.62
CA GLY A 278 -7.11 12.60 -5.04
C GLY A 278 -8.10 11.53 -5.52
N HIS A 279 -9.42 11.69 -5.29
CA HIS A 279 -10.40 10.66 -5.64
C HIS A 279 -10.36 10.29 -7.14
N ALA A 280 -10.16 11.27 -8.03
CA ALA A 280 -10.06 11.01 -9.46
C ALA A 280 -8.86 10.13 -9.84
N ILE A 281 -7.79 10.19 -9.05
CA ILE A 281 -6.61 9.33 -9.22
C ILE A 281 -6.97 7.89 -8.88
N PHE A 282 -7.65 7.68 -7.75
CA PHE A 282 -8.11 6.34 -7.36
C PHE A 282 -9.11 5.78 -8.37
N ASP A 283 -10.06 6.61 -8.82
CA ASP A 283 -11.03 6.22 -9.84
C ASP A 283 -10.30 5.80 -11.15
N TYR A 284 -9.28 6.54 -11.58
CA TYR A 284 -8.46 6.21 -12.74
C TYR A 284 -7.68 4.89 -12.55
N PHE A 285 -6.92 4.73 -11.47
CA PHE A 285 -6.13 3.52 -11.25
C PHE A 285 -6.97 2.27 -10.97
N SER A 286 -8.22 2.43 -10.50
CA SER A 286 -9.15 1.30 -10.38
C SER A 286 -9.50 0.66 -11.73
N THR A 287 -9.29 1.37 -12.83
CA THR A 287 -9.55 0.85 -14.19
C THR A 287 -8.38 0.06 -14.79
N ASN A 288 -7.26 -0.07 -14.07
CA ASN A 288 -6.01 -0.68 -14.56
C ASN A 288 -5.52 -0.03 -15.88
N PRO A 289 -5.32 1.30 -15.89
CA PRO A 289 -5.03 2.06 -17.09
C PRO A 289 -3.62 1.77 -17.62
N GLN A 290 -3.45 1.99 -18.91
CA GLN A 290 -2.15 1.88 -19.60
C GLN A 290 -1.65 3.23 -20.12
N SER A 291 -2.49 4.27 -20.03
CA SER A 291 -2.20 5.61 -20.53
C SER A 291 -1.17 6.32 -19.64
N GLU A 292 -0.40 7.22 -20.23
CA GLU A 292 0.42 8.17 -19.50
C GLU A 292 -0.47 9.15 -18.72
N LEU A 293 -0.12 9.42 -17.45
CA LEU A 293 -0.93 10.27 -16.59
C LEU A 293 -0.22 11.58 -16.25
N PHE A 294 -0.91 12.68 -16.53
CA PHE A 294 -0.58 14.03 -16.08
C PHE A 294 -1.54 14.45 -14.97
N LEU A 295 -0.99 14.80 -13.81
CA LEU A 295 -1.79 15.23 -12.66
C LEU A 295 -1.60 16.71 -12.38
N VAL A 296 -2.69 17.47 -12.41
CA VAL A 296 -2.74 18.86 -11.93
C VAL A 296 -3.24 18.88 -10.50
N SER A 297 -2.40 19.28 -9.56
CA SER A 297 -2.78 19.40 -8.15
C SER A 297 -1.94 20.45 -7.42
N GLU A 298 -2.54 21.05 -6.38
CA GLU A 298 -1.86 21.91 -5.40
C GLU A 298 -1.65 21.22 -4.05
N THR A 299 -2.29 20.07 -3.85
CA THR A 299 -2.33 19.37 -2.56
C THR A 299 -1.08 18.53 -2.36
N LYS A 300 -0.24 18.92 -1.40
CA LYS A 300 1.04 18.24 -1.12
C LYS A 300 0.86 16.73 -0.90
N LYS A 301 -0.11 16.33 -0.08
CA LYS A 301 -0.41 14.91 0.18
C LYS A 301 -0.67 14.13 -1.12
N ILE A 302 -1.46 14.71 -2.04
CA ILE A 302 -1.78 14.05 -3.31
C ILE A 302 -0.56 13.90 -4.20
N ILE A 303 0.31 14.93 -4.23
CA ILE A 303 1.57 14.89 -4.95
C ILE A 303 2.49 13.79 -4.38
N LYS A 304 2.57 13.66 -3.05
CA LYS A 304 3.34 12.60 -2.38
C LYS A 304 2.79 11.20 -2.69
N LEU A 305 1.46 11.08 -2.70
CA LEU A 305 0.77 9.82 -3.01
C LEU A 305 1.11 9.30 -4.41
N THR A 306 1.32 10.20 -5.39
CA THR A 306 1.66 9.76 -6.76
C THR A 306 2.97 9.00 -6.84
N MET A 307 3.88 9.21 -5.90
CA MET A 307 5.17 8.51 -5.83
C MET A 307 5.04 7.03 -5.42
N LEU A 308 3.88 6.63 -4.92
CA LEU A 308 3.59 5.23 -4.56
C LEU A 308 2.99 4.41 -5.70
N TYR A 309 2.66 5.01 -6.86
CA TYR A 309 2.19 4.26 -8.02
C TYR A 309 3.35 3.81 -8.90
N ARG A 310 3.23 2.60 -9.45
CA ARG A 310 4.25 2.03 -10.37
C ARG A 310 4.36 2.81 -11.69
N ASN A 311 3.26 3.41 -12.13
CA ASN A 311 3.23 4.18 -13.35
C ASN A 311 3.85 5.56 -13.12
N SER A 312 4.65 6.01 -14.05
CA SER A 312 5.15 7.37 -14.03
C SER A 312 4.00 8.36 -14.12
N ILE A 313 3.88 9.26 -13.15
CA ILE A 313 2.86 10.31 -13.12
C ILE A 313 3.58 11.64 -13.22
N GLN A 314 3.30 12.38 -14.29
CA GLN A 314 3.83 13.73 -14.44
C GLN A 314 2.98 14.70 -13.63
N VAL A 315 3.58 15.33 -12.63
CA VAL A 315 2.88 16.24 -11.71
C VAL A 315 3.05 17.69 -12.12
N ILE A 316 1.96 18.34 -12.48
CA ILE A 316 1.88 19.77 -12.76
C ILE A 316 1.35 20.48 -11.50
N LYS A 317 2.26 21.10 -10.75
CA LYS A 317 1.90 21.85 -9.53
C LYS A 317 1.22 23.16 -9.91
N ARG A 318 -0.09 23.25 -9.68
CA ARG A 318 -0.86 24.45 -10.00
C ARG A 318 -1.95 24.71 -8.98
N LYS A 319 -2.13 25.98 -8.59
CA LYS A 319 -3.26 26.42 -7.80
C LYS A 319 -4.57 26.22 -8.57
N ILE A 320 -5.45 25.43 -8.01
CA ILE A 320 -6.81 25.18 -8.50
C ILE A 320 -7.73 26.20 -7.78
N GLY A 321 -7.64 27.47 -8.16
CA GLY A 321 -8.33 28.56 -7.49
C GLY A 321 -9.84 28.61 -7.72
N LYS A 322 -10.38 29.82 -8.00
CA LYS A 322 -11.81 30.06 -8.33
C LYS A 322 -12.16 29.78 -9.81
N ASN A 323 -11.18 29.49 -10.65
CA ASN A 323 -11.40 29.20 -12.07
C ASN A 323 -12.20 27.90 -12.23
N THR A 324 -12.95 27.79 -13.32
CA THR A 324 -13.64 26.56 -13.62
C THR A 324 -12.62 25.45 -13.90
N PRO A 325 -12.90 24.20 -13.56
CA PRO A 325 -11.99 23.11 -13.87
C PRO A 325 -11.66 23.00 -15.36
N ILE A 326 -12.59 23.32 -16.24
CA ILE A 326 -12.38 23.32 -17.69
C ILE A 326 -11.39 24.39 -18.14
N ASP A 327 -11.46 25.60 -17.57
CA ASP A 327 -10.49 26.68 -17.87
C ASP A 327 -9.07 26.30 -17.44
N ILE A 328 -8.98 25.58 -16.31
CA ILE A 328 -7.68 25.05 -15.83
C ILE A 328 -7.15 23.99 -16.80
N VAL A 329 -8.00 23.06 -17.20
CA VAL A 329 -7.65 22.00 -18.16
C VAL A 329 -7.16 22.63 -19.46
N TRP A 330 -7.93 23.53 -20.05
CA TRP A 330 -7.58 24.22 -21.29
C TRP A 330 -6.20 24.90 -21.19
N LYS A 331 -6.02 25.70 -20.15
CA LYS A 331 -4.78 26.45 -19.93
C LYS A 331 -3.57 25.54 -19.69
N VAL A 332 -3.76 24.42 -18.99
CA VAL A 332 -2.70 23.43 -18.75
C VAL A 332 -2.32 22.72 -20.06
N ILE A 333 -3.31 22.36 -20.87
CA ILE A 333 -3.03 21.74 -22.18
C ILE A 333 -2.27 22.72 -23.08
N GLU A 334 -2.72 23.98 -23.17
CA GLU A 334 -2.06 25.01 -23.96
C GLU A 334 -0.59 25.23 -23.54
N GLU A 335 -0.32 25.30 -22.25
CA GLU A 335 1.02 25.51 -21.68
C GLU A 335 1.94 24.29 -21.85
N ASN A 336 1.39 23.07 -21.94
CA ASN A 336 2.14 21.80 -22.00
C ASN A 336 1.90 21.03 -23.31
N LYS A 337 1.40 21.68 -24.35
CA LYS A 337 0.99 21.02 -25.59
C LYS A 337 2.07 20.17 -26.25
N LEU A 338 3.33 20.60 -26.22
CA LEU A 338 4.44 19.86 -26.82
C LEU A 338 4.67 18.49 -26.17
N GLU A 339 4.41 18.39 -24.87
CA GLU A 339 4.59 17.17 -24.11
C GLU A 339 3.34 16.30 -24.17
N LEU A 340 2.16 16.89 -23.98
CA LEU A 340 0.88 16.20 -24.00
C LEU A 340 0.55 15.60 -25.38
N PHE A 341 0.89 16.30 -26.46
CA PHE A 341 0.68 15.85 -27.84
C PHE A 341 1.94 15.27 -28.50
N ARG A 342 2.92 14.83 -27.70
CA ARG A 342 4.21 14.33 -28.20
C ARG A 342 4.08 13.10 -29.10
N GLN A 343 3.18 12.19 -28.77
CA GLN A 343 2.99 10.91 -29.45
C GLN A 343 1.56 10.71 -29.96
N PHE A 344 0.62 11.55 -29.55
CA PHE A 344 -0.80 11.41 -29.82
C PHE A 344 -1.39 12.77 -30.21
N ASP A 345 -2.36 12.78 -31.09
CA ASP A 345 -3.07 14.00 -31.46
C ASP A 345 -4.27 14.29 -30.56
N GLN A 346 -4.48 13.47 -29.52
CA GLN A 346 -5.58 13.58 -28.56
C GLN A 346 -5.09 13.49 -27.12
N VAL A 347 -5.77 14.20 -26.23
CA VAL A 347 -5.60 14.15 -24.77
C VAL A 347 -6.96 14.02 -24.10
N MET A 348 -7.08 13.07 -23.16
CA MET A 348 -8.29 12.92 -22.35
C MET A 348 -8.15 13.69 -21.04
N ALA A 349 -9.06 14.59 -20.73
CA ALA A 349 -9.12 15.28 -19.45
C ALA A 349 -10.22 14.70 -18.55
N ILE A 350 -9.87 14.44 -17.28
CA ILE A 350 -10.78 13.94 -16.23
C ILE A 350 -10.81 14.97 -15.10
N PHE A 351 -11.97 15.54 -14.81
CA PHE A 351 -12.11 16.61 -13.82
C PHE A 351 -13.50 16.63 -13.15
N VAL A 352 -13.66 17.49 -12.13
CA VAL A 352 -14.94 17.72 -11.45
C VAL A 352 -15.63 18.94 -12.06
N SER A 353 -16.83 18.76 -12.60
CA SER A 353 -17.66 19.88 -13.06
C SER A 353 -18.26 20.65 -11.86
N ARG A 354 -18.35 21.98 -11.96
CA ARG A 354 -18.94 22.84 -10.92
C ARG A 354 -20.44 22.65 -10.72
N TYR A 355 -21.12 22.08 -11.71
CA TYR A 355 -22.58 21.94 -11.68
C TYR A 355 -23.10 20.82 -10.77
N VAL A 356 -22.20 19.99 -10.24
CA VAL A 356 -22.56 18.88 -9.35
C VAL A 356 -21.69 18.96 -8.11
N ASN A 357 -22.33 19.15 -6.96
CA ASN A 357 -21.66 19.28 -5.67
C ASN A 357 -21.10 17.92 -5.19
N THR A 358 -20.21 17.31 -5.96
CA THR A 358 -19.58 16.03 -5.65
C THR A 358 -18.06 16.17 -5.61
N PRO A 359 -17.38 15.54 -4.65
CA PRO A 359 -15.93 15.59 -4.54
C PRO A 359 -15.21 14.70 -5.57
N ARG A 360 -15.95 13.98 -6.45
CA ARG A 360 -15.42 13.04 -7.42
C ARG A 360 -15.51 13.57 -8.84
N ALA A 361 -14.59 13.13 -9.70
CA ALA A 361 -14.63 13.45 -11.11
C ALA A 361 -15.96 12.98 -11.74
N ASN A 362 -16.57 13.87 -12.50
CA ASN A 362 -17.85 13.65 -13.17
C ASN A 362 -17.85 14.12 -14.62
N SER A 363 -16.72 14.56 -15.13
CA SER A 363 -16.54 15.02 -16.49
C SER A 363 -15.32 14.36 -17.09
N VAL A 364 -15.49 13.89 -18.33
CA VAL A 364 -14.43 13.38 -19.20
C VAL A 364 -14.58 14.10 -20.54
N THR A 365 -13.51 14.71 -21.00
CA THR A 365 -13.48 15.45 -22.29
C THR A 365 -12.23 15.04 -23.04
N ILE A 366 -12.36 14.83 -24.33
CA ILE A 366 -11.22 14.61 -25.23
C ILE A 366 -10.97 15.90 -26.00
N PHE A 367 -9.72 16.31 -26.05
CA PHE A 367 -9.23 17.46 -26.77
C PHE A 367 -8.35 16.98 -27.92
N ASP A 368 -8.55 17.54 -29.10
CA ASP A 368 -7.72 17.34 -30.26
C ASP A 368 -6.60 18.39 -30.30
N LYS A 369 -5.44 18.01 -30.83
CA LYS A 369 -4.31 18.93 -31.02
C LYS A 369 -4.68 20.18 -31.82
N ASP A 370 -5.50 20.00 -32.85
CA ASP A 370 -6.00 21.07 -33.71
C ASP A 370 -6.80 22.15 -32.98
N ASP A 371 -7.45 21.81 -31.85
CA ASP A 371 -8.18 22.77 -31.00
C ASP A 371 -7.26 23.86 -30.45
N PHE A 372 -5.97 23.56 -30.31
CA PHE A 372 -4.94 24.45 -29.75
C PHE A 372 -4.04 25.07 -30.82
N GLU A 373 -4.10 24.62 -32.06
CA GLU A 373 -3.34 25.18 -33.19
C GLU A 373 -4.13 26.30 -33.92
N ARG A 374 -5.46 26.20 -33.95
CA ARG A 374 -6.34 27.20 -34.57
C ARG A 374 -6.52 28.49 -33.80
N GLY A 375 -6.13 28.51 -32.50
CA GLY A 375 -6.33 29.68 -31.60
C GLY A 375 -5.28 30.79 -31.72
N SER A 376 -4.29 30.68 -32.59
CA SER A 376 -3.25 31.69 -32.78
C SER A 376 -3.50 32.62 -34.00
N GLY A 377 -4.59 32.44 -34.74
CA GLY A 377 -4.86 33.16 -35.99
C GLY A 377 -6.03 34.14 -35.99
N ASP A 378 -6.97 34.08 -35.01
CA ASP A 378 -8.14 34.99 -35.01
C ASP A 378 -8.42 35.51 -33.58
N LYS A 379 -7.80 36.61 -33.24
CA LYS A 379 -8.27 37.59 -32.25
C LYS A 379 -8.01 38.98 -32.77
#